data_fa2d75b4511a4fbb431f7cddf754ab96
#
_entry.id   fa2d75b4511a4fbb431f7cddf754ab96
#
_cell.length_a   1.000
_cell.length_b   1.000
_cell.length_c   1.000
_cell.angle_alpha   90.00
_cell.angle_beta   90.00
_cell.angle_gamma   90.00
#
_symmetry.space_group_name_H-M   'P 1'
#
loop_
_entity.id
_entity.type
_entity.pdbx_description
1 polymer ?
#
loop_
_entity_poly.entity_id
_entity_poly.type
_entity_poly.pdbx_seq_one_letter_code
_entity_poly.pdbx_strand_id
1 'polypeptide(L)'
;ALFTKAKEKGIHCTLDTCALPFRNKPRYLEKFNKLMAVTDLVLLDIKEINEAQHKIVTSQTNKNILACAQYLSDIGKPVWIRHVLVPGLTDRDEDLIELGKFVKTLKNVDKFEILPYHTMGEFKWRELGIPYSLEGVKPPTADRVKNAKELMDTESYQDYMKRVHG
;
A
#
# COMPACT_ATOMS: atom_id res chain seq x y z
N ALA A 1 -10.58 -11.89 -18.27
CA ALA A 1 -10.48 -13.23 -17.66
C ALA A 1 -11.18 -13.32 -16.30
N LEU A 2 -10.45 -13.48 -15.15
CA LEU A 2 -11.11 -13.74 -13.86
C LEU A 2 -12.05 -12.58 -13.43
N PHE A 3 -11.52 -11.37 -13.32
CA PHE A 3 -12.32 -10.20 -12.90
C PHE A 3 -13.47 -9.90 -13.84
N THR A 4 -13.30 -10.07 -15.15
CA THR A 4 -14.41 -9.92 -16.13
C THR A 4 -15.57 -10.85 -15.79
N LYS A 5 -15.29 -12.13 -15.55
CA LYS A 5 -16.32 -13.12 -15.17
C LYS A 5 -16.95 -12.83 -13.80
N ALA A 6 -16.18 -12.30 -12.85
CA ALA A 6 -16.69 -11.88 -11.56
C ALA A 6 -17.66 -10.69 -11.70
N LYS A 7 -17.28 -9.70 -12.53
CA LYS A 7 -18.11 -8.52 -12.82
C LYS A 7 -19.42 -8.90 -13.52
N GLU A 8 -19.42 -9.87 -14.44
CA GLU A 8 -20.65 -10.41 -15.07
C GLU A 8 -21.65 -10.98 -14.05
N LYS A 9 -21.15 -11.35 -12.86
CA LYS A 9 -21.98 -11.86 -11.73
C LYS A 9 -22.22 -10.80 -10.64
N GLY A 10 -21.89 -9.53 -10.88
CA GLY A 10 -22.05 -8.45 -9.91
C GLY A 10 -21.08 -8.52 -8.72
N ILE A 11 -19.99 -9.30 -8.81
CA ILE A 11 -19.03 -9.47 -7.72
C ILE A 11 -18.05 -8.27 -7.72
N HIS A 12 -17.86 -7.67 -6.55
CA HIS A 12 -16.85 -6.62 -6.33
C HIS A 12 -15.44 -7.20 -6.49
N CYS A 13 -14.61 -6.52 -7.29
CA CYS A 13 -13.25 -6.96 -7.61
C CYS A 13 -12.22 -5.99 -7.03
N THR A 14 -11.40 -6.48 -6.11
CA THR A 14 -10.29 -5.72 -5.50
C THR A 14 -8.95 -6.27 -5.95
N LEU A 15 -8.07 -5.39 -6.41
CA LEU A 15 -6.68 -5.72 -6.77
C LEU A 15 -5.75 -5.33 -5.62
N ASP A 16 -5.09 -6.31 -5.02
CA ASP A 16 -4.02 -6.11 -4.03
C ASP A 16 -2.65 -6.13 -4.71
N THR A 17 -1.85 -5.07 -4.57
CA THR A 17 -0.59 -4.94 -5.29
C THR A 17 0.38 -3.94 -4.66
N CYS A 18 1.68 -4.17 -4.82
CA CYS A 18 2.71 -3.14 -4.62
C CYS A 18 3.04 -2.37 -5.91
N ALA A 19 2.39 -2.67 -7.03
CA ALA A 19 2.56 -2.03 -8.34
C ALA A 19 4.00 -1.92 -8.89
N LEU A 20 4.95 -2.71 -8.38
CA LEU A 20 6.33 -2.70 -8.87
C LEU A 20 6.45 -2.92 -10.39
N PRO A 21 5.63 -3.80 -11.04
CA PRO A 21 5.67 -3.99 -12.49
C PRO A 21 5.09 -2.83 -13.31
N PHE A 22 4.50 -1.82 -12.68
CA PHE A 22 3.88 -0.71 -13.41
C PHE A 22 4.87 -0.02 -14.34
N ARG A 23 4.41 0.34 -15.54
CA ARG A 23 5.18 1.09 -16.54
C ARG A 23 4.27 2.12 -17.21
N ASN A 24 4.66 3.37 -17.15
CA ASN A 24 3.96 4.45 -17.88
C ASN A 24 4.38 4.45 -19.37
N LYS A 25 3.96 3.38 -20.08
CA LYS A 25 4.22 3.19 -21.52
C LYS A 25 2.93 2.76 -22.24
N PRO A 26 2.63 3.27 -23.45
CA PRO A 26 1.35 3.02 -24.12
C PRO A 26 0.93 1.55 -24.17
N ARG A 27 1.80 0.64 -24.58
CA ARG A 27 1.52 -0.79 -24.66
C ARG A 27 1.22 -1.43 -23.31
N TYR A 28 1.84 -0.95 -22.23
CA TYR A 28 1.55 -1.42 -20.86
C TYR A 28 0.20 -0.86 -20.40
N LEU A 29 -0.01 0.44 -20.58
CA LEU A 29 -1.23 1.13 -20.14
C LEU A 29 -2.48 0.58 -20.83
N GLU A 30 -2.40 0.17 -22.09
CA GLU A 30 -3.52 -0.49 -22.76
C GLU A 30 -4.01 -1.72 -21.97
N LYS A 31 -3.10 -2.59 -21.52
CA LYS A 31 -3.43 -3.79 -20.74
C LYS A 31 -3.86 -3.43 -19.32
N PHE A 32 -3.16 -2.48 -18.71
CA PHE A 32 -3.46 -2.02 -17.36
C PHE A 32 -4.86 -1.40 -17.28
N ASN A 33 -5.24 -0.57 -18.25
CA ASN A 33 -6.56 0.05 -18.32
C ASN A 33 -7.69 -0.98 -18.53
N LYS A 34 -7.44 -2.04 -19.31
CA LYS A 34 -8.38 -3.17 -19.43
C LYS A 34 -8.59 -3.87 -18.07
N LEU A 35 -7.55 -3.98 -17.25
CA LEU A 35 -7.68 -4.51 -15.89
C LEU A 35 -8.42 -3.51 -14.99
N MET A 36 -8.08 -2.24 -15.03
CA MET A 36 -8.73 -1.19 -14.22
C MET A 36 -10.23 -1.05 -14.56
N ALA A 37 -10.64 -1.29 -15.79
CA ALA A 37 -12.05 -1.26 -16.19
C ALA A 37 -12.92 -2.31 -15.48
N VAL A 38 -12.32 -3.39 -14.99
CA VAL A 38 -13.01 -4.49 -14.27
C VAL A 38 -12.57 -4.63 -12.82
N THR A 39 -11.85 -3.63 -12.31
CA THR A 39 -11.41 -3.51 -10.91
C THR A 39 -12.21 -2.41 -10.23
N ASP A 40 -12.80 -2.66 -9.09
CA ASP A 40 -13.56 -1.66 -8.34
C ASP A 40 -12.65 -0.87 -7.38
N LEU A 41 -11.69 -1.55 -6.76
CA LEU A 41 -10.79 -0.98 -5.77
C LEU A 41 -9.38 -1.52 -5.94
N VAL A 42 -8.37 -0.67 -5.76
CA VAL A 42 -6.97 -1.09 -5.68
C VAL A 42 -6.46 -0.92 -4.25
N LEU A 43 -5.93 -1.99 -3.64
CA LEU A 43 -5.15 -1.92 -2.41
C LEU A 43 -3.69 -1.76 -2.81
N LEU A 44 -3.15 -0.56 -2.65
CA LEU A 44 -1.79 -0.23 -3.08
C LEU A 44 -0.85 -0.11 -1.88
N ASP A 45 0.13 -1.00 -1.82
CA ASP A 45 1.17 -0.96 -0.80
C ASP A 45 2.30 0.00 -1.19
N ILE A 46 2.52 1.04 -0.40
CA ILE A 46 3.72 1.86 -0.45
C ILE A 46 4.59 1.49 0.75
N LYS A 47 5.61 0.67 0.49
CA LYS A 47 6.47 0.11 1.55
C LYS A 47 7.37 1.16 2.19
N GLU A 48 7.84 2.14 1.40
CA GLU A 48 8.67 3.24 1.86
C GLU A 48 8.65 4.37 0.81
N ILE A 49 8.54 5.61 1.26
CA ILE A 49 8.52 6.79 0.39
C ILE A 49 9.93 7.20 -0.04
N ASN A 50 10.89 7.10 0.87
CA ASN A 50 12.29 7.39 0.59
C ASN A 50 12.90 6.30 -0.30
N GLU A 51 13.39 6.67 -1.48
CA GLU A 51 13.91 5.70 -2.46
C GLU A 51 15.11 4.90 -1.94
N ALA A 52 16.01 5.54 -1.21
CA ALA A 52 17.19 4.85 -0.66
C ALA A 52 16.77 3.82 0.39
N GLN A 53 15.89 4.20 1.31
CA GLN A 53 15.34 3.30 2.32
C GLN A 53 14.47 2.20 1.70
N HIS A 54 13.69 2.52 0.67
CA HIS A 54 12.90 1.53 -0.07
C HIS A 54 13.78 0.45 -0.70
N LYS A 55 14.98 0.81 -1.20
CA LYS A 55 15.94 -0.17 -1.72
C LYS A 55 16.50 -1.08 -0.63
N ILE A 56 16.70 -0.57 0.58
CA ILE A 56 17.12 -1.38 1.73
C ILE A 56 16.02 -2.40 2.09
N VAL A 57 14.76 -1.96 2.12
CA VAL A 57 13.61 -2.80 2.50
C VAL A 57 13.24 -3.83 1.43
N THR A 58 13.35 -3.47 0.14
CA THR A 58 12.76 -4.27 -0.97
C THR A 58 13.75 -4.66 -2.05
N SER A 59 14.99 -4.16 -2.01
CA SER A 59 16.00 -4.25 -3.09
C SER A 59 15.55 -3.63 -4.41
N GLN A 60 14.47 -2.81 -4.42
CA GLN A 60 13.89 -2.22 -5.61
C GLN A 60 13.68 -0.70 -5.44
N THR A 61 13.55 0.01 -6.55
CA THR A 61 13.12 1.43 -6.53
C THR A 61 11.61 1.54 -6.32
N ASN A 62 11.17 2.62 -5.66
CA ASN A 62 9.73 2.94 -5.48
C ASN A 62 9.14 3.76 -6.65
N LYS A 63 9.95 4.20 -7.62
CA LYS A 63 9.52 5.11 -8.70
C LYS A 63 8.29 4.63 -9.47
N ASN A 64 8.25 3.34 -9.82
CA ASN A 64 7.10 2.77 -10.53
C ASN A 64 5.85 2.70 -9.65
N ILE A 65 6.02 2.49 -8.34
CA ILE A 65 4.95 2.41 -7.35
C ILE A 65 4.28 3.79 -7.22
N LEU A 66 5.09 4.83 -7.02
CA LEU A 66 4.60 6.21 -6.92
C LEU A 66 3.99 6.69 -8.24
N ALA A 67 4.58 6.33 -9.37
CA ALA A 67 4.02 6.61 -10.69
C ALA A 67 2.67 5.89 -10.92
N CYS A 68 2.50 4.66 -10.39
CA CYS A 68 1.23 3.96 -10.43
C CYS A 68 0.17 4.66 -9.57
N ALA A 69 0.52 5.08 -8.34
CA ALA A 69 -0.38 5.83 -7.47
C ALA A 69 -0.89 7.10 -8.16
N GLN A 70 0.02 7.87 -8.76
CA GLN A 70 -0.34 9.07 -9.53
C GLN A 70 -1.24 8.72 -10.71
N TYR A 71 -0.90 7.70 -11.50
CA TYR A 71 -1.72 7.28 -12.63
C TYR A 71 -3.13 6.85 -12.21
N LEU A 72 -3.26 6.09 -11.12
CA LEU A 72 -4.57 5.72 -10.56
C LEU A 72 -5.37 6.96 -10.13
N SER A 73 -4.69 7.97 -9.59
CA SER A 73 -5.30 9.26 -9.26
C SER A 73 -5.79 10.00 -10.51
N ASP A 74 -4.99 10.04 -11.57
CA ASP A 74 -5.32 10.73 -12.81
C ASP A 74 -6.54 10.11 -13.51
N ILE A 75 -6.71 8.79 -13.43
CA ILE A 75 -7.86 8.08 -13.99
C ILE A 75 -9.05 7.94 -13.02
N GLY A 76 -8.95 8.50 -11.81
CA GLY A 76 -10.01 8.45 -10.80
C GLY A 76 -10.33 7.05 -10.28
N LYS A 77 -9.37 6.11 -10.30
CA LYS A 77 -9.59 4.74 -9.80
C LYS A 77 -9.54 4.73 -8.27
N PRO A 78 -10.58 4.27 -7.55
CA PRO A 78 -10.57 4.17 -6.09
C PRO A 78 -9.36 3.38 -5.58
N VAL A 79 -8.68 3.91 -4.56
CA VAL A 79 -7.50 3.27 -3.98
C VAL A 79 -7.51 3.36 -2.46
N TRP A 80 -7.11 2.28 -1.81
CA TRP A 80 -6.64 2.29 -0.43
C TRP A 80 -5.12 2.22 -0.44
N ILE A 81 -4.48 3.21 0.15
CA ILE A 81 -3.02 3.19 0.36
C ILE A 81 -2.74 2.49 1.68
N ARG A 82 -1.81 1.54 1.66
CA ARG A 82 -1.37 0.81 2.86
C ARG A 82 0.13 0.96 3.05
N HIS A 83 0.51 1.14 4.31
CA HIS A 83 1.91 1.18 4.73
C HIS A 83 2.13 0.22 5.89
N VAL A 84 3.12 -0.68 5.79
CA VAL A 84 3.49 -1.58 6.89
C VAL A 84 4.52 -0.89 7.76
N LEU A 85 4.18 -0.68 9.03
CA LEU A 85 5.05 -0.03 10.02
C LEU A 85 5.97 -1.06 10.66
N VAL A 86 7.21 -1.14 10.20
CA VAL A 86 8.25 -2.04 10.71
C VAL A 86 9.26 -1.22 11.51
N PRO A 87 9.39 -1.45 12.84
CA PRO A 87 10.33 -0.70 13.66
C PRO A 87 11.77 -0.76 13.15
N GLY A 88 12.41 0.40 13.05
CA GLY A 88 13.79 0.56 12.57
C GLY A 88 13.96 0.46 11.06
N LEU A 89 12.91 0.18 10.29
CA LEU A 89 12.99 0.05 8.83
C LEU A 89 12.07 1.01 8.08
N THR A 90 10.79 1.04 8.41
CA THR A 90 9.78 1.84 7.69
C THR A 90 9.01 2.77 8.64
N ASP A 91 9.58 3.08 9.79
CA ASP A 91 8.95 3.86 10.85
C ASP A 91 9.68 5.17 11.18
N ARG A 92 10.50 5.70 10.27
CA ARG A 92 11.15 7.00 10.46
C ARG A 92 10.14 8.13 10.33
N ASP A 93 10.15 9.06 11.27
CA ASP A 93 9.16 10.13 11.34
C ASP A 93 9.14 11.00 10.07
N GLU A 94 10.32 11.33 9.53
CA GLU A 94 10.44 12.13 8.32
C GLU A 94 9.80 11.45 7.12
N ASP A 95 10.02 10.14 6.97
CA ASP A 95 9.51 9.35 5.87
C ASP A 95 7.97 9.16 5.99
N LEU A 96 7.46 8.99 7.22
CA LEU A 96 6.02 8.92 7.48
C LEU A 96 5.33 10.25 7.13
N ILE A 97 5.91 11.38 7.52
CA ILE A 97 5.39 12.73 7.18
C ILE A 97 5.41 12.93 5.66
N GLU A 98 6.49 12.54 4.98
CA GLU A 98 6.61 12.67 3.53
C GLU A 98 5.62 11.77 2.79
N LEU A 99 5.42 10.54 3.27
CA LEU A 99 4.39 9.66 2.73
C LEU A 99 2.99 10.25 2.89
N GLY A 100 2.66 10.81 4.05
CA GLY A 100 1.40 11.50 4.29
C GLY A 100 1.20 12.68 3.34
N LYS A 101 2.24 13.51 3.13
CA LYS A 101 2.20 14.61 2.16
C LYS A 101 1.97 14.10 0.73
N PHE A 102 2.66 13.05 0.31
CA PHE A 102 2.47 12.46 -1.01
C PHE A 102 1.04 11.96 -1.20
N VAL A 103 0.51 11.21 -0.24
CA VAL A 103 -0.86 10.66 -0.32
C VAL A 103 -1.89 11.78 -0.45
N LYS A 104 -1.71 12.92 0.22
CA LYS A 104 -2.59 14.10 0.10
C LYS A 104 -2.60 14.75 -1.28
N THR A 105 -1.61 14.50 -2.13
CA THR A 105 -1.61 14.97 -3.53
C THR A 105 -2.52 14.13 -4.43
N LEU A 106 -2.90 12.93 -4.00
CA LEU A 106 -3.76 12.01 -4.75
C LEU A 106 -5.23 12.34 -4.51
N LYS A 107 -6.07 12.26 -5.55
CA LYS A 107 -7.48 12.69 -5.52
C LYS A 107 -8.47 11.53 -5.33
N ASN A 108 -7.99 10.31 -5.29
CA ASN A 108 -8.77 9.07 -5.39
C ASN A 108 -8.55 8.12 -4.21
N VAL A 109 -7.97 8.61 -3.11
CA VAL A 109 -7.67 7.80 -1.94
C VAL A 109 -8.90 7.74 -1.04
N ASP A 110 -9.57 6.59 -1.02
CA ASP A 110 -10.70 6.34 -0.13
C ASP A 110 -10.24 6.04 1.30
N LYS A 111 -9.07 5.41 1.44
CA LYS A 111 -8.51 5.08 2.76
C LYS A 111 -6.98 5.10 2.71
N PHE A 112 -6.37 5.63 3.79
CA PHE A 112 -4.95 5.53 4.06
C PHE A 112 -4.73 4.80 5.38
N GLU A 113 -4.04 3.65 5.35
CA GLU A 113 -3.98 2.72 6.47
C GLU A 113 -2.55 2.33 6.84
N ILE A 114 -2.27 2.38 8.15
CA ILE A 114 -1.06 1.77 8.72
C ILE A 114 -1.37 0.35 9.16
N LEU A 115 -0.56 -0.59 8.69
CA LEU A 115 -0.57 -1.99 9.10
C LEU A 115 0.62 -2.23 10.05
N PRO A 116 0.39 -2.44 11.35
CA PRO A 116 1.48 -2.76 12.27
C PRO A 116 2.15 -4.08 11.88
N TYR A 117 3.49 -4.09 11.85
CA TYR A 117 4.25 -5.32 11.68
C TYR A 117 3.88 -6.34 12.77
N HIS A 118 3.85 -7.61 12.40
CA HIS A 118 3.61 -8.75 13.30
C HIS A 118 4.46 -9.96 12.90
N THR A 119 4.77 -10.82 13.85
CA THR A 119 5.64 -11.98 13.68
C THR A 119 4.94 -13.26 13.23
N MET A 120 3.63 -13.22 12.91
CA MET A 120 2.83 -14.41 12.57
C MET A 120 3.35 -15.22 11.39
N GLY A 121 4.16 -14.63 10.52
CA GLY A 121 4.75 -15.33 9.37
C GLY A 121 6.13 -15.95 9.64
N GLU A 122 6.75 -15.67 10.78
CA GLU A 122 8.14 -16.04 11.09
C GLU A 122 8.35 -17.58 11.06
N PHE A 123 7.38 -18.34 11.58
CA PHE A 123 7.48 -19.80 11.60
C PHE A 123 7.65 -20.41 10.19
N LYS A 124 7.06 -19.80 9.16
CA LYS A 124 7.16 -20.29 7.76
C LYS A 124 8.58 -20.19 7.24
N TRP A 125 9.32 -19.14 7.59
CA TRP A 125 10.73 -18.99 7.22
C TRP A 125 11.58 -20.09 7.86
N ARG A 126 11.32 -20.38 9.14
CA ARG A 126 11.99 -21.43 9.90
C ARG A 126 11.69 -22.81 9.28
N GLU A 127 10.44 -23.10 8.95
CA GLU A 127 10.04 -24.36 8.30
C GLU A 127 10.68 -24.55 6.94
N LEU A 128 10.88 -23.47 6.19
CA LEU A 128 11.55 -23.48 4.88
C LEU A 128 13.08 -23.49 4.99
N GLY A 129 13.66 -23.38 6.18
CA GLY A 129 15.10 -23.29 6.38
C GLY A 129 15.72 -22.00 5.80
N ILE A 130 14.92 -20.94 5.65
CA ILE A 130 15.35 -19.67 5.08
C ILE A 130 15.55 -18.68 6.24
N PRO A 131 16.70 -17.97 6.34
CA PRO A 131 16.92 -16.94 7.35
C PRO A 131 15.85 -15.85 7.27
N TYR A 132 15.24 -15.51 8.41
CA TYR A 132 14.27 -14.43 8.48
C TYR A 132 14.98 -13.10 8.69
N SER A 133 14.89 -12.18 7.74
CA SER A 133 15.60 -10.89 7.78
C SER A 133 15.13 -9.95 8.89
N LEU A 134 13.97 -10.20 9.49
CA LEU A 134 13.42 -9.43 10.62
C LEU A 134 13.49 -10.20 11.95
N GLU A 135 14.39 -11.21 12.05
CA GLU A 135 14.56 -11.95 13.28
C GLU A 135 14.88 -11.01 14.47
N GLY A 136 14.15 -11.16 15.57
CA GLY A 136 14.29 -10.31 16.75
C GLY A 136 13.61 -8.94 16.67
N VAL A 137 13.08 -8.52 15.51
CA VAL A 137 12.30 -7.30 15.41
C VAL A 137 10.95 -7.49 16.08
N LYS A 138 10.67 -6.67 17.10
CA LYS A 138 9.40 -6.71 17.82
C LYS A 138 8.33 -5.90 17.08
N PRO A 139 7.03 -6.28 17.17
CA PRO A 139 5.95 -5.43 16.69
C PRO A 139 6.01 -4.01 17.30
N PRO A 140 5.57 -2.98 16.57
CA PRO A 140 5.51 -1.62 17.10
C PRO A 140 4.54 -1.55 18.29
N THR A 141 4.83 -0.70 19.27
CA THR A 141 3.92 -0.44 20.39
C THR A 141 2.66 0.28 19.91
N ALA A 142 1.58 0.18 20.70
CA ALA A 142 0.33 0.90 20.40
C ALA A 142 0.55 2.42 20.29
N ASP A 143 1.40 2.99 21.15
CA ASP A 143 1.76 4.40 21.13
C ASP A 143 2.53 4.78 19.87
N ARG A 144 3.44 3.92 19.40
CA ARG A 144 4.15 4.15 18.12
C ARG A 144 3.20 4.11 16.93
N VAL A 145 2.27 3.16 16.92
CA VAL A 145 1.25 3.08 15.86
C VAL A 145 0.35 4.33 15.87
N LYS A 146 -0.06 4.80 17.04
CA LYS A 146 -0.84 6.03 17.18
C LYS A 146 -0.06 7.24 16.68
N ASN A 147 1.17 7.42 17.13
CA ASN A 147 2.04 8.50 16.69
C ASN A 147 2.27 8.47 15.17
N ALA A 148 2.56 7.29 14.59
CA ALA A 148 2.71 7.14 13.14
C ALA A 148 1.45 7.56 12.38
N LYS A 149 0.25 7.21 12.88
CA LYS A 149 -1.03 7.65 12.29
C LYS A 149 -1.17 9.17 12.31
N GLU A 150 -0.79 9.81 13.41
CA GLU A 150 -0.81 11.27 13.54
C GLU A 150 0.17 11.94 12.56
N LEU A 151 1.40 11.41 12.45
CA LEU A 151 2.42 11.91 11.52
C LEU A 151 2.00 11.80 10.05
N MET A 152 1.37 10.69 9.69
CA MET A 152 0.84 10.45 8.35
C MET A 152 -0.52 11.11 8.12
N ASP A 153 -1.15 11.62 9.18
CA ASP A 153 -2.51 12.17 9.17
C ASP A 153 -3.52 11.19 8.53
N THR A 154 -3.51 9.97 9.06
CA THR A 154 -4.40 8.91 8.61
C THR A 154 -5.73 8.94 9.36
N GLU A 155 -6.81 8.73 8.62
CA GLU A 155 -8.16 8.59 9.17
C GLU A 155 -8.28 7.29 9.98
N SER A 156 -8.97 7.32 11.13
CA SER A 156 -9.29 6.09 11.86
C SER A 156 -10.31 5.25 11.08
N TYR A 157 -10.35 3.93 11.33
CA TYR A 157 -11.37 3.07 10.72
C TYR A 157 -12.80 3.51 11.06
N GLN A 158 -13.02 3.99 12.29
CA GLN A 158 -14.34 4.49 12.72
C GLN A 158 -14.76 5.74 11.97
N ASP A 159 -13.83 6.67 11.74
CA ASP A 159 -14.12 7.90 10.99
C ASP A 159 -14.32 7.60 9.50
N TYR A 160 -13.53 6.67 8.94
CA TYR A 160 -13.76 6.14 7.60
C TYR A 160 -15.18 5.56 7.45
N MET A 161 -15.60 4.69 8.39
CA MET A 161 -16.94 4.07 8.34
C MET A 161 -18.06 5.09 8.47
N LYS A 162 -17.91 6.12 9.30
CA LYS A 162 -18.87 7.23 9.39
C LYS A 162 -18.98 8.00 8.06
N ARG A 163 -17.83 8.25 7.41
CA ARG A 163 -17.80 9.00 6.15
C ARG A 163 -18.46 8.25 4.99
N VAL A 164 -18.34 6.91 4.96
CA VAL A 164 -18.82 6.08 3.85
C VAL A 164 -20.27 5.62 4.03
N HIS A 165 -20.74 5.49 5.28
CA HIS A 165 -22.07 4.93 5.61
C HIS A 165 -22.96 5.87 6.44
N GLY A 166 -22.50 7.06 6.78
CA GLY A 166 -23.29 8.12 7.42
C GLY A 166 -23.91 9.01 6.38
#